data_a1901012bb64fb2523d312ae683a46dd
#
_entry.id   a1901012bb64fb2523d312ae683a46dd
#
_cell.length_a   1.000
_cell.length_b   1.000
_cell.length_c   1.000
_cell.angle_alpha   90.00
_cell.angle_beta   90.00
_cell.angle_gamma   90.00
#
_symmetry.space_group_name_H-M   'P 1'
#
loop_
_entity.id
_entity.type
_entity.pdbx_description
1 polymer ?
#
loop_
_entity_poly.entity_id
_entity_poly.type
_entity_poly.pdbx_seq_one_letter_code
_entity_poly.pdbx_strand_id
1 'polypeptide(L)'
;MRITYFGHSCFLVEAQDHTRVILDPYLSGSFDGALMYGPVNEPADVVLASHEHDDHAATGTIPGQPRVFLHPVGERVGSVSITGIQVAHDEMGGKQRGKNTISILDDGDLRLVHLGDLGHLLDDPTVKRIGPVDILLVPVGGHFTIDYKGAAAVVEALAPRVVIPMHYKTPKVDFPIVPADAFLGTQTTVQHHTGSTLEITRATLPAERIVIVLPHAR
;
A
#
# COMPACT_ATOMS: atom_id res chain seq x y z
N MET A 1 3.48 8.82 -12.24
CA MET A 1 3.52 7.41 -11.77
C MET A 1 2.42 6.60 -12.44
N ARG A 2 2.68 5.32 -12.68
CA ARG A 2 1.69 4.32 -13.09
C ARG A 2 1.59 3.28 -11.97
N ILE A 3 0.39 3.06 -11.44
CA ILE A 3 0.15 2.24 -10.24
C ILE A 3 -0.78 1.11 -10.63
N THR A 4 -0.33 -0.14 -10.50
CA THR A 4 -1.14 -1.34 -10.76
C THR A 4 -1.42 -2.07 -9.46
N TYR A 5 -2.68 -2.35 -9.17
CA TYR A 5 -3.12 -3.10 -7.99
C TYR A 5 -3.22 -4.59 -8.31
N PHE A 6 -2.41 -5.42 -7.68
CA PHE A 6 -2.46 -6.87 -7.88
C PHE A 6 -3.45 -7.57 -6.97
N GLY A 7 -3.82 -6.96 -5.87
CA GLY A 7 -4.70 -7.51 -4.85
C GLY A 7 -4.06 -7.46 -3.46
N HIS A 8 -4.86 -7.63 -2.43
CA HIS A 8 -4.48 -7.52 -1.02
C HIS A 8 -3.80 -6.19 -0.71
N SER A 9 -2.48 -6.17 -0.46
CA SER A 9 -1.67 -4.95 -0.30
C SER A 9 -0.61 -4.80 -1.39
N CYS A 10 -0.68 -5.64 -2.45
CA CYS A 10 0.36 -5.69 -3.46
C CYS A 10 0.12 -4.73 -4.62
N PHE A 11 1.11 -3.89 -4.87
CA PHE A 11 1.11 -2.92 -5.96
C PHE A 11 2.41 -2.96 -6.75
N LEU A 12 2.32 -2.68 -8.04
CA LEU A 12 3.44 -2.26 -8.86
C LEU A 12 3.35 -0.75 -9.09
N VAL A 13 4.39 -0.03 -8.74
CA VAL A 13 4.56 1.40 -9.02
C VAL A 13 5.67 1.56 -10.06
N GLU A 14 5.34 2.15 -11.19
CA GLU A 14 6.30 2.52 -12.24
C GLU A 14 6.46 4.03 -12.27
N ALA A 15 7.69 4.50 -12.05
CA ALA A 15 8.05 5.92 -12.11
C ALA A 15 8.17 6.41 -13.57
N GLN A 16 8.37 7.72 -13.78
CA GLN A 16 8.48 8.30 -15.12
C GLN A 16 9.72 7.82 -15.89
N ASP A 17 10.80 7.47 -15.20
CA ASP A 17 12.02 6.89 -15.78
C ASP A 17 11.94 5.38 -16.00
N HIS A 18 10.73 4.80 -15.85
CA HIS A 18 10.45 3.37 -15.92
C HIS A 18 11.03 2.53 -14.77
N THR A 19 11.57 3.14 -13.71
CA THR A 19 11.93 2.41 -12.48
C THR A 19 10.68 1.75 -11.89
N ARG A 20 10.75 0.43 -11.67
CA ARG A 20 9.64 -0.41 -11.23
C ARG A 20 9.83 -0.88 -9.79
N VAL A 21 8.87 -0.56 -8.94
CA VAL A 21 8.86 -0.93 -7.53
C VAL A 21 7.63 -1.79 -7.24
N ILE A 22 7.81 -3.02 -6.76
CA ILE A 22 6.73 -3.85 -6.23
C ILE A 22 6.68 -3.66 -4.71
N LEU A 23 5.48 -3.40 -4.22
CA LEU A 23 5.15 -3.23 -2.80
C LEU A 23 4.37 -4.45 -2.33
N ASP A 24 4.77 -5.02 -1.19
CA ASP A 24 4.11 -6.10 -0.46
C ASP A 24 3.64 -7.27 -1.36
N PRO A 25 4.55 -7.97 -2.06
CA PRO A 25 4.16 -9.13 -2.84
C PRO A 25 3.71 -10.28 -1.93
N TYR A 26 2.56 -10.84 -2.21
CA TYR A 26 1.99 -11.97 -1.49
C TYR A 26 2.40 -13.32 -2.10
N LEU A 27 2.40 -14.36 -1.28
CA LEU A 27 2.50 -15.76 -1.73
C LEU A 27 1.10 -16.27 -2.13
N SER A 28 0.89 -16.48 -3.42
CA SER A 28 -0.37 -17.03 -3.94
C SER A 28 -0.66 -18.39 -3.30
N GLY A 29 -1.89 -18.59 -2.77
CA GLY A 29 -2.30 -19.80 -2.11
C GLY A 29 -1.82 -19.98 -0.66
N SER A 30 -1.16 -18.99 -0.07
CA SER A 30 -0.76 -19.00 1.34
C SER A 30 -1.96 -19.05 2.30
N PHE A 31 -1.67 -19.32 3.58
CA PHE A 31 -2.68 -19.47 4.64
C PHE A 31 -3.72 -20.55 4.30
N ASP A 32 -3.26 -21.75 3.95
CA ASP A 32 -4.10 -22.89 3.55
C ASP A 32 -5.08 -22.58 2.40
N GLY A 33 -4.64 -21.70 1.48
CA GLY A 33 -5.44 -21.28 0.32
C GLY A 33 -6.37 -20.10 0.59
N ALA A 34 -6.31 -19.47 1.75
CA ALA A 34 -7.15 -18.31 2.07
C ALA A 34 -6.80 -17.06 1.23
N LEU A 35 -5.59 -16.99 0.66
CA LEU A 35 -5.16 -15.93 -0.24
C LEU A 35 -5.14 -16.44 -1.69
N MET A 36 -6.23 -16.20 -2.43
CA MET A 36 -6.53 -16.80 -3.73
C MET A 36 -6.18 -15.92 -4.94
N TYR A 37 -5.48 -14.82 -4.75
CA TYR A 37 -4.97 -14.04 -5.88
C TYR A 37 -3.94 -14.85 -6.67
N GLY A 38 -3.92 -14.67 -7.99
CA GLY A 38 -2.91 -15.29 -8.85
C GLY A 38 -1.49 -14.77 -8.56
N PRO A 39 -0.44 -15.49 -8.96
CA PRO A 39 0.94 -15.09 -8.67
C PRO A 39 1.33 -13.76 -9.33
N VAL A 40 2.19 -13.01 -8.66
CA VAL A 40 2.80 -11.79 -9.20
C VAL A 40 4.04 -12.19 -9.99
N ASN A 41 3.98 -12.07 -11.31
CA ASN A 41 5.03 -12.53 -12.24
C ASN A 41 5.71 -11.36 -12.98
N GLU A 42 5.44 -10.14 -12.60
CA GLU A 42 6.05 -8.95 -13.19
C GLU A 42 7.46 -8.72 -12.64
N PRO A 43 8.47 -8.49 -13.50
CA PRO A 43 9.78 -8.10 -13.05
C PRO A 43 9.76 -6.69 -12.44
N ALA A 44 10.65 -6.44 -11.49
CA ALA A 44 10.84 -5.14 -10.86
C ALA A 44 12.33 -4.86 -10.62
N ASP A 45 12.68 -3.59 -10.44
CA ASP A 45 14.02 -3.16 -10.03
C ASP A 45 14.16 -3.24 -8.51
N VAL A 46 13.04 -3.01 -7.81
CA VAL A 46 12.95 -3.01 -6.35
C VAL A 46 11.72 -3.77 -5.88
N VAL A 47 11.87 -4.49 -4.78
CA VAL A 47 10.76 -5.05 -4.00
C VAL A 47 10.85 -4.52 -2.58
N LEU A 48 9.75 -3.97 -2.09
CA LEU A 48 9.59 -3.53 -0.71
C LEU A 48 8.58 -4.44 -0.01
N ALA A 49 8.95 -4.95 1.15
CA ALA A 49 8.03 -5.64 2.04
C ALA A 49 7.87 -4.83 3.33
N SER A 50 6.64 -4.54 3.72
CA SER A 50 6.34 -3.80 4.93
C SER A 50 6.69 -4.59 6.21
N HIS A 51 6.56 -5.92 6.15
CA HIS A 51 6.88 -6.87 7.20
C HIS A 51 6.99 -8.30 6.65
N GLU A 52 7.29 -9.30 7.50
CA GLU A 52 7.72 -10.64 7.07
C GLU A 52 6.58 -11.67 6.95
N HIS A 53 5.30 -11.30 6.95
CA HIS A 53 4.21 -12.24 6.72
C HIS A 53 4.10 -12.65 5.25
N ASP A 54 3.64 -13.88 4.97
CA ASP A 54 3.57 -14.46 3.61
C ASP A 54 2.64 -13.72 2.65
N ASP A 55 1.72 -12.94 3.16
CA ASP A 55 0.83 -12.07 2.39
C ASP A 55 1.45 -10.70 2.03
N HIS A 56 2.71 -10.45 2.45
CA HIS A 56 3.44 -9.20 2.20
C HIS A 56 4.90 -9.39 1.78
N ALA A 57 5.50 -10.54 2.03
CA ALA A 57 6.95 -10.74 1.89
C ALA A 57 7.35 -11.89 0.94
N ALA A 58 6.52 -12.23 -0.04
CA ALA A 58 6.88 -13.22 -1.06
C ALA A 58 7.91 -12.69 -2.08
N THR A 59 8.93 -12.00 -1.59
CA THR A 59 9.92 -11.29 -2.40
C THR A 59 10.72 -12.21 -3.34
N GLY A 60 10.92 -13.47 -2.93
CA GLY A 60 11.62 -14.49 -3.73
C GLY A 60 10.82 -15.01 -4.93
N THR A 61 9.54 -14.67 -5.05
CA THR A 61 8.71 -15.07 -6.21
C THR A 61 8.79 -14.07 -7.37
N ILE A 62 9.30 -12.86 -7.12
CA ILE A 62 9.38 -11.80 -8.15
C ILE A 62 10.52 -12.12 -9.12
N PRO A 63 10.25 -12.20 -10.44
CA PRO A 63 11.24 -12.56 -11.43
C PRO A 63 12.34 -11.49 -11.59
N GLY A 64 13.51 -11.93 -12.00
CA GLY A 64 14.70 -11.09 -12.13
C GLY A 64 15.56 -11.15 -10.86
N GLN A 65 16.29 -10.11 -10.61
CA GLN A 65 17.13 -9.95 -9.41
C GLN A 65 16.86 -8.56 -8.80
N PRO A 66 15.64 -8.29 -8.32
CA PRO A 66 15.33 -6.99 -7.72
C PRO A 66 16.14 -6.75 -6.45
N ARG A 67 16.41 -5.47 -6.15
CA ARG A 67 16.88 -5.09 -4.82
C ARG A 67 15.71 -5.23 -3.85
N VAL A 68 15.91 -5.96 -2.76
CA VAL A 68 14.85 -6.22 -1.75
C VAL A 68 15.13 -5.43 -0.50
N PHE A 69 14.12 -4.71 0.01
CA PHE A 69 14.20 -3.97 1.26
C PHE A 69 12.96 -4.23 2.13
N LEU A 70 13.19 -4.56 3.41
CA LEU A 70 12.16 -4.60 4.44
C LEU A 70 12.07 -3.28 5.20
N HIS A 71 13.20 -2.63 5.44
CA HIS A 71 13.30 -1.40 6.22
C HIS A 71 14.24 -0.41 5.52
N PRO A 72 13.84 0.19 4.40
CA PRO A 72 14.69 1.14 3.67
C PRO A 72 14.95 2.39 4.52
N VAL A 73 16.21 2.88 4.53
CA VAL A 73 16.65 4.01 5.36
C VAL A 73 17.00 5.24 4.53
N GLY A 74 16.57 5.33 3.30
CA GLY A 74 16.94 6.42 2.39
C GLY A 74 17.66 5.90 1.15
N GLU A 75 17.06 4.88 0.55
CA GLU A 75 17.57 4.27 -0.68
C GLU A 75 17.20 5.10 -1.91
N ARG A 76 17.99 4.93 -2.97
CA ARG A 76 17.66 5.49 -4.28
C ARG A 76 17.87 4.43 -5.35
N VAL A 77 16.86 4.31 -6.24
CA VAL A 77 16.92 3.45 -7.43
C VAL A 77 16.30 4.22 -8.59
N GLY A 78 17.08 4.46 -9.65
CA GLY A 78 16.66 5.36 -10.71
C GLY A 78 16.29 6.74 -10.18
N SER A 79 15.15 7.26 -10.60
CA SER A 79 14.59 8.52 -10.09
C SER A 79 13.94 8.40 -8.71
N VAL A 80 13.62 7.18 -8.25
CA VAL A 80 12.82 6.95 -7.05
C VAL A 80 13.69 6.98 -5.79
N SER A 81 13.37 7.90 -4.88
CA SER A 81 13.84 7.90 -3.49
C SER A 81 12.89 7.08 -2.64
N ILE A 82 13.42 6.19 -1.82
CA ILE A 82 12.66 5.23 -1.01
C ILE A 82 13.03 5.42 0.46
N THR A 83 12.04 5.65 1.32
CA THR A 83 12.22 5.79 2.76
C THR A 83 11.21 4.94 3.50
N GLY A 84 11.64 4.26 4.57
CA GLY A 84 10.78 3.49 5.45
C GLY A 84 10.64 4.18 6.82
N ILE A 85 9.42 4.12 7.38
CA ILE A 85 9.16 4.50 8.76
C ILE A 85 8.62 3.28 9.49
N GLN A 86 9.38 2.76 10.44
CA GLN A 86 8.92 1.62 11.24
C GLN A 86 7.85 2.06 12.24
N VAL A 87 6.75 1.33 12.25
CA VAL A 87 5.59 1.49 13.15
C VAL A 87 5.17 0.13 13.71
N ALA A 88 4.10 0.06 14.48
CA ALA A 88 3.58 -1.21 14.99
C ALA A 88 2.47 -1.77 14.06
N HIS A 89 2.40 -3.10 13.97
CA HIS A 89 1.32 -3.84 13.30
C HIS A 89 0.13 -4.10 14.22
N ASP A 90 0.10 -3.48 15.41
CA ASP A 90 -0.99 -3.60 16.39
C ASP A 90 -1.02 -2.39 17.33
N GLU A 91 -2.10 -2.25 18.10
CA GLU A 91 -2.27 -1.18 19.10
C GLU A 91 -1.39 -1.37 20.36
N MET A 92 -0.73 -2.53 20.50
CA MET A 92 0.10 -2.88 21.66
C MET A 92 1.60 -2.61 21.43
N GLY A 93 1.92 -1.77 20.43
CA GLY A 93 3.30 -1.43 20.09
C GLY A 93 4.08 -2.55 19.41
N GLY A 94 3.38 -3.44 18.71
CA GLY A 94 3.95 -4.57 17.99
C GLY A 94 4.12 -5.84 18.84
N LYS A 95 3.49 -5.92 20.02
CA LYS A 95 3.59 -7.10 20.88
C LYS A 95 2.80 -8.30 20.39
N GLN A 96 1.78 -8.09 19.58
CA GLN A 96 0.91 -9.15 19.06
C GLN A 96 1.28 -9.57 17.65
N ARG A 97 1.56 -8.62 16.74
CA ARG A 97 1.78 -8.84 15.29
C ARG A 97 3.13 -8.33 14.79
N GLY A 98 3.97 -7.78 15.68
CA GLY A 98 5.29 -7.30 15.30
C GLY A 98 5.29 -5.87 14.75
N LYS A 99 6.28 -5.61 13.91
CA LYS A 99 6.50 -4.31 13.30
C LYS A 99 5.98 -4.30 11.87
N ASN A 100 5.63 -3.11 11.43
CA ASN A 100 5.26 -2.78 10.07
C ASN A 100 6.08 -1.58 9.60
N THR A 101 6.38 -1.50 8.31
CA THR A 101 7.09 -0.37 7.72
C THR A 101 6.16 0.39 6.79
N ILE A 102 5.94 1.67 7.07
CA ILE A 102 5.35 2.60 6.11
C ILE A 102 6.41 2.89 5.05
N SER A 103 6.12 2.58 3.79
CA SER A 103 7.01 2.86 2.66
C SER A 103 6.62 4.15 1.95
N ILE A 104 7.60 5.01 1.72
CA ILE A 104 7.45 6.30 1.05
C ILE A 104 8.27 6.26 -0.23
N LEU A 105 7.62 6.43 -1.37
CA LEU A 105 8.23 6.55 -2.69
C LEU A 105 8.08 7.98 -3.20
N ASP A 106 9.19 8.58 -3.62
CA ASP A 106 9.21 9.93 -4.20
C ASP A 106 10.01 9.88 -5.51
N ASP A 107 9.36 10.10 -6.65
CA ASP A 107 9.99 10.09 -7.98
C ASP A 107 10.39 11.50 -8.46
N GLY A 108 10.30 12.49 -7.56
CA GLY A 108 10.59 13.90 -7.86
C GLY A 108 9.39 14.68 -8.42
N ASP A 109 8.34 13.98 -8.88
CA ASP A 109 7.07 14.56 -9.31
C ASP A 109 5.95 14.29 -8.30
N LEU A 110 5.77 13.05 -7.90
CA LEU A 110 4.74 12.59 -6.99
C LEU A 110 5.33 11.84 -5.79
N ARG A 111 4.64 11.96 -4.65
CA ARG A 111 4.98 11.26 -3.42
C ARG A 111 3.87 10.30 -3.04
N LEU A 112 4.18 8.98 -3.11
CA LEU A 112 3.30 7.89 -2.77
C LEU A 112 3.69 7.32 -1.41
N VAL A 113 2.69 7.06 -0.56
CA VAL A 113 2.86 6.41 0.74
C VAL A 113 2.05 5.13 0.79
N HIS A 114 2.70 4.02 1.11
CA HIS A 114 2.09 2.71 1.36
C HIS A 114 2.15 2.42 2.86
N LEU A 115 1.01 2.25 3.49
CA LEU A 115 0.95 2.09 4.95
C LEU A 115 1.23 0.66 5.43
N GLY A 116 1.36 -0.32 4.51
CA GLY A 116 1.47 -1.73 4.88
C GLY A 116 0.31 -2.15 5.77
N ASP A 117 0.60 -2.96 6.77
CA ASP A 117 -0.38 -3.40 7.77
C ASP A 117 -0.34 -2.51 9.02
N LEU A 118 -0.56 -1.21 8.82
CA LEU A 118 -0.66 -0.26 9.92
C LEU A 118 -1.74 -0.71 10.92
N GLY A 119 -1.34 -0.94 12.18
CA GLY A 119 -2.21 -1.51 13.21
C GLY A 119 -2.71 -0.50 14.25
N HIS A 120 -2.38 0.78 14.14
CA HIS A 120 -2.75 1.82 15.11
C HIS A 120 -2.87 3.20 14.44
N LEU A 121 -3.47 4.17 15.12
CA LEU A 121 -3.51 5.56 14.66
C LEU A 121 -2.10 6.16 14.66
N LEU A 122 -1.84 7.04 13.69
CA LEU A 122 -0.57 7.76 13.61
C LEU A 122 -0.54 8.90 14.64
N ASP A 123 0.59 9.05 15.33
CA ASP A 123 0.87 10.20 16.18
C ASP A 123 1.42 11.38 15.35
N ASP A 124 1.36 12.59 15.90
CA ASP A 124 1.83 13.81 15.23
C ASP A 124 3.31 13.72 14.79
N PRO A 125 4.24 13.16 15.59
CA PRO A 125 5.61 12.95 15.15
C PRO A 125 5.73 12.07 13.92
N THR A 126 4.97 10.98 13.83
CA THR A 126 4.97 10.07 12.67
C THR A 126 4.36 10.74 11.45
N VAL A 127 3.22 11.43 11.60
CA VAL A 127 2.60 12.24 10.52
C VAL A 127 3.61 13.27 9.98
N LYS A 128 4.31 13.98 10.86
CA LYS A 128 5.34 14.96 10.47
C LYS A 128 6.53 14.32 9.74
N ARG A 129 6.94 13.11 10.13
CA ARG A 129 8.01 12.36 9.44
C ARG A 129 7.58 11.87 8.06
N ILE A 130 6.33 11.44 7.90
CA ILE A 130 5.77 11.07 6.59
C ILE A 130 5.79 12.29 5.66
N GLY A 131 5.39 13.47 6.16
CA GLY A 131 5.37 14.70 5.39
C GLY A 131 4.24 14.76 4.35
N PRO A 132 4.38 15.55 3.28
CA PRO A 132 3.35 15.67 2.23
C PRO A 132 3.07 14.34 1.54
N VAL A 133 1.79 14.09 1.23
CA VAL A 133 1.35 12.86 0.55
C VAL A 133 0.46 13.23 -0.64
N ASP A 134 0.87 12.83 -1.84
CA ASP A 134 0.03 12.97 -3.03
C ASP A 134 -0.92 11.76 -3.15
N ILE A 135 -0.38 10.55 -2.97
CA ILE A 135 -1.09 9.28 -3.13
C ILE A 135 -0.89 8.43 -1.87
N LEU A 136 -1.98 7.96 -1.28
CA LEU A 136 -1.98 7.11 -0.10
C LEU A 136 -2.59 5.74 -0.41
N LEU A 137 -1.85 4.68 -0.14
CA LEU A 137 -2.32 3.30 -0.14
C LEU A 137 -2.61 2.91 1.32
N VAL A 138 -3.88 2.69 1.66
CA VAL A 138 -4.34 2.55 3.05
C VAL A 138 -5.12 1.26 3.29
N PRO A 139 -4.76 0.45 4.32
CA PRO A 139 -5.53 -0.73 4.70
C PRO A 139 -6.87 -0.30 5.33
N VAL A 140 -7.98 -0.96 4.93
CA VAL A 140 -9.33 -0.60 5.39
C VAL A 140 -10.16 -1.78 5.90
N GLY A 141 -9.61 -3.01 5.81
CA GLY A 141 -10.34 -4.23 6.11
C GLY A 141 -10.45 -4.56 7.61
N GLY A 142 -9.70 -3.89 8.47
CA GLY A 142 -9.70 -4.15 9.91
C GLY A 142 -9.16 -5.54 10.29
N HIS A 143 -9.48 -6.03 11.50
CA HIS A 143 -9.05 -7.27 12.13
C HIS A 143 -7.54 -7.38 12.35
N PHE A 144 -6.75 -7.33 11.31
CA PHE A 144 -5.27 -7.35 11.38
C PHE A 144 -4.67 -5.93 11.37
N THR A 145 -5.36 -4.99 10.75
CA THR A 145 -4.94 -3.60 10.53
C THR A 145 -5.91 -2.63 11.20
N ILE A 146 -5.70 -1.34 11.03
CA ILE A 146 -6.71 -0.33 11.38
C ILE A 146 -8.03 -0.65 10.67
N ASP A 147 -9.13 -0.39 11.36
CA ASP A 147 -10.47 -0.51 10.80
C ASP A 147 -10.81 0.71 9.91
N TYR A 148 -12.02 0.71 9.35
CA TYR A 148 -12.47 1.80 8.48
C TYR A 148 -12.49 3.18 9.15
N LYS A 149 -12.70 3.25 10.47
CA LYS A 149 -12.67 4.52 11.24
C LYS A 149 -11.24 4.99 11.43
N GLY A 150 -10.34 4.07 11.78
CA GLY A 150 -8.92 4.34 11.88
C GLY A 150 -8.34 4.77 10.53
N ALA A 151 -8.73 4.09 9.44
CA ALA A 151 -8.33 4.47 8.09
C ALA A 151 -8.80 5.88 7.72
N ALA A 152 -10.06 6.23 8.01
CA ALA A 152 -10.58 7.58 7.79
C ALA A 152 -9.80 8.64 8.59
N ALA A 153 -9.49 8.37 9.88
CA ALA A 153 -8.70 9.27 10.70
C ALA A 153 -7.26 9.46 10.17
N VAL A 154 -6.62 8.39 9.69
CA VAL A 154 -5.28 8.46 9.08
C VAL A 154 -5.32 9.25 7.77
N VAL A 155 -6.36 9.06 6.93
CA VAL A 155 -6.56 9.85 5.71
C VAL A 155 -6.73 11.35 6.02
N GLU A 156 -7.47 11.70 7.08
CA GLU A 156 -7.58 13.10 7.52
C GLU A 156 -6.24 13.67 8.00
N ALA A 157 -5.49 12.90 8.79
CA ALA A 157 -4.21 13.35 9.34
C ALA A 157 -3.13 13.55 8.26
N LEU A 158 -3.09 12.69 7.23
CA LEU A 158 -2.11 12.75 6.13
C LEU A 158 -2.56 13.67 4.98
N ALA A 159 -3.85 13.97 4.88
CA ALA A 159 -4.48 14.84 3.88
C ALA A 159 -4.01 14.59 2.42
N PRO A 160 -4.01 13.34 1.92
CA PRO A 160 -3.58 13.02 0.57
C PRO A 160 -4.55 13.57 -0.48
N ARG A 161 -4.09 13.68 -1.73
CA ARG A 161 -4.96 14.03 -2.88
C ARG A 161 -5.69 12.81 -3.43
N VAL A 162 -5.01 11.69 -3.50
CA VAL A 162 -5.57 10.41 -3.96
C VAL A 162 -5.42 9.38 -2.85
N VAL A 163 -6.51 8.65 -2.56
CA VAL A 163 -6.54 7.54 -1.62
C VAL A 163 -6.91 6.27 -2.38
N ILE A 164 -6.12 5.22 -2.23
CA ILE A 164 -6.42 3.90 -2.79
C ILE A 164 -6.57 2.93 -1.61
N PRO A 165 -7.78 2.40 -1.36
CA PRO A 165 -7.97 1.40 -0.31
C PRO A 165 -7.34 0.07 -0.69
N MET A 166 -6.79 -0.63 0.30
CA MET A 166 -6.19 -1.95 0.17
C MET A 166 -6.52 -2.82 1.38
N HIS A 167 -6.04 -4.08 1.41
CA HIS A 167 -6.17 -5.01 2.52
C HIS A 167 -7.61 -5.15 3.04
N TYR A 168 -8.56 -5.38 2.14
CA TYR A 168 -9.98 -5.58 2.45
C TYR A 168 -10.52 -6.87 1.81
N LYS A 169 -11.66 -7.34 2.31
CA LYS A 169 -12.32 -8.57 1.83
C LYS A 169 -12.73 -8.43 0.37
N THR A 170 -12.28 -9.39 -0.42
CA THR A 170 -12.71 -9.62 -1.81
C THR A 170 -13.04 -11.11 -1.95
N PRO A 171 -13.63 -11.56 -3.08
CA PRO A 171 -13.81 -12.99 -3.34
C PRO A 171 -12.51 -13.81 -3.39
N LYS A 172 -11.35 -13.14 -3.44
CA LYS A 172 -10.01 -13.75 -3.48
C LYS A 172 -9.31 -13.84 -2.11
N VAL A 173 -9.97 -13.42 -1.04
CA VAL A 173 -9.39 -13.43 0.31
C VAL A 173 -10.38 -14.03 1.30
N ASP A 174 -10.01 -15.14 1.93
CA ASP A 174 -10.81 -15.75 3.00
C ASP A 174 -10.24 -15.47 4.39
N PHE A 175 -9.86 -14.22 4.62
CA PHE A 175 -9.52 -13.71 5.95
C PHE A 175 -10.74 -13.12 6.65
N PRO A 176 -10.73 -13.00 7.99
CA PRO A 176 -11.82 -12.40 8.78
C PRO A 176 -11.79 -10.86 8.72
N ILE A 177 -11.48 -10.28 7.56
CA ILE A 177 -11.48 -8.86 7.28
C ILE A 177 -12.77 -8.46 6.58
N VAL A 178 -13.13 -7.17 6.60
CA VAL A 178 -14.38 -6.67 6.00
C VAL A 178 -14.16 -6.03 4.63
N PRO A 179 -15.20 -5.92 3.78
CA PRO A 179 -15.15 -5.17 2.52
C PRO A 179 -14.83 -3.70 2.71
N ALA A 180 -14.45 -3.01 1.64
CA ALA A 180 -14.13 -1.58 1.66
C ALA A 180 -15.33 -0.66 1.90
N ASP A 181 -16.56 -1.15 1.75
CA ASP A 181 -17.81 -0.37 1.74
C ASP A 181 -17.95 0.55 2.95
N ALA A 182 -17.61 0.06 4.15
CA ALA A 182 -17.70 0.85 5.38
C ALA A 182 -16.73 2.05 5.34
N PHE A 183 -15.51 1.88 4.81
CA PHE A 183 -14.57 2.97 4.59
C PHE A 183 -15.07 3.93 3.51
N LEU A 184 -15.51 3.41 2.37
CA LEU A 184 -16.03 4.22 1.27
C LEU A 184 -17.20 5.10 1.71
N GLY A 185 -18.07 4.59 2.59
CA GLY A 185 -19.18 5.34 3.18
C GLY A 185 -18.76 6.53 4.07
N THR A 186 -17.51 6.61 4.49
CA THR A 186 -16.96 7.76 5.24
C THR A 186 -16.39 8.85 4.34
N GLN A 187 -16.26 8.60 3.03
CA GLN A 187 -15.58 9.47 2.08
C GLN A 187 -16.57 10.29 1.24
N THR A 188 -16.24 11.53 0.96
CA THR A 188 -17.13 12.45 0.19
C THR A 188 -17.08 12.20 -1.31
N THR A 189 -15.93 11.79 -1.85
CA THR A 189 -15.73 11.58 -3.28
C THR A 189 -15.08 10.21 -3.51
N VAL A 190 -15.82 9.31 -4.12
CA VAL A 190 -15.38 7.95 -4.45
C VAL A 190 -15.55 7.69 -5.93
N GLN A 191 -14.51 7.17 -6.56
CA GLN A 191 -14.51 6.73 -7.95
C GLN A 191 -14.12 5.26 -8.04
N HIS A 192 -14.94 4.44 -8.68
CA HIS A 192 -14.57 3.07 -9.06
C HIS A 192 -13.88 3.12 -10.43
N HIS A 193 -12.62 2.72 -10.44
CA HIS A 193 -11.83 2.67 -11.68
C HIS A 193 -12.18 1.42 -12.50
N THR A 194 -12.12 1.51 -13.82
CA THR A 194 -12.49 0.38 -14.69
C THR A 194 -11.37 -0.65 -14.85
N GLY A 195 -10.13 -0.26 -14.66
CA GLY A 195 -8.95 -1.12 -14.77
C GLY A 195 -8.14 -1.18 -13.48
N SER A 196 -7.29 -2.18 -13.36
CA SER A 196 -6.39 -2.36 -12.22
C SER A 196 -5.19 -1.39 -12.19
N THR A 197 -5.06 -0.53 -13.20
CA THR A 197 -3.94 0.39 -13.36
C THR A 197 -4.42 1.83 -13.44
N LEU A 198 -3.87 2.68 -12.58
CA LEU A 198 -4.06 4.12 -12.56
C LEU A 198 -2.79 4.82 -13.08
N GLU A 199 -2.95 5.71 -14.05
CA GLU A 199 -1.89 6.64 -14.46
C GLU A 199 -2.16 8.02 -13.90
N ILE A 200 -1.18 8.60 -13.21
CA ILE A 200 -1.29 9.89 -12.54
C ILE A 200 0.02 10.67 -12.65
N THR A 201 -0.11 11.96 -12.88
CA THR A 201 0.99 12.92 -12.94
C THR A 201 0.66 14.13 -12.08
N ARG A 202 1.62 15.00 -11.83
CA ARG A 202 1.36 16.27 -11.16
C ARG A 202 0.26 17.09 -11.84
N ALA A 203 0.21 17.06 -13.16
CA ALA A 203 -0.77 17.80 -13.95
C ALA A 203 -2.19 17.22 -13.85
N THR A 204 -2.32 15.92 -13.60
CA THR A 204 -3.62 15.22 -13.45
C THR A 204 -4.00 14.95 -12.01
N LEU A 205 -3.14 15.30 -11.05
CA LEU A 205 -3.43 15.18 -9.62
C LEU A 205 -4.67 16.05 -9.26
N PRO A 206 -5.72 15.49 -8.65
CA PRO A 206 -6.94 16.23 -8.36
C PRO A 206 -6.68 17.37 -7.36
N ALA A 207 -7.41 18.50 -7.52
CA ALA A 207 -7.33 19.61 -6.58
C ALA A 207 -7.93 19.26 -5.21
N GLU A 208 -9.00 18.45 -5.20
CA GLU A 208 -9.67 17.95 -4.01
C GLU A 208 -9.37 16.46 -3.83
N ARG A 209 -9.43 15.98 -2.57
CA ARG A 209 -9.22 14.57 -2.26
C ARG A 209 -10.26 13.68 -2.94
N ILE A 210 -9.79 12.59 -3.54
CA ILE A 210 -10.63 11.54 -4.11
C ILE A 210 -10.16 10.16 -3.65
N VAL A 211 -11.10 9.28 -3.37
CA VAL A 211 -10.83 7.84 -3.19
C VAL A 211 -11.03 7.13 -4.52
N ILE A 212 -10.01 6.40 -4.97
CA ILE A 212 -10.05 5.61 -6.21
C ILE A 212 -9.99 4.13 -5.84
N VAL A 213 -11.07 3.40 -6.13
CA VAL A 213 -11.13 1.95 -5.93
C VAL A 213 -10.66 1.27 -7.20
N LEU A 214 -9.53 0.58 -7.13
CA LEU A 214 -8.99 -0.20 -8.24
C LEU A 214 -9.47 -1.65 -8.14
N PRO A 215 -9.98 -2.27 -9.21
CA PRO A 215 -10.11 -3.72 -9.25
C PRO A 215 -8.73 -4.36 -9.27
N HIS A 216 -8.58 -5.54 -8.64
CA HIS A 216 -7.31 -6.26 -8.64
C HIS A 216 -7.02 -6.90 -10.00
N ALA A 217 -5.74 -7.01 -10.35
CA ALA A 217 -5.29 -7.58 -11.62
C ALA A 217 -5.10 -9.12 -11.57
N ARG A 218 -5.21 -9.74 -10.38
CA ARG A 218 -4.92 -11.18 -10.16
C ARG A 218 -6.08 -11.92 -9.52
#